data_ae02a578c6d58c1fa4451a8a82c101da
#
_entry.id   ae02a578c6d58c1fa4451a8a82c101da
#
_cell.length_a   1.000
_cell.length_b   1.000
_cell.length_c   1.000
_cell.angle_alpha   90.00
_cell.angle_beta   90.00
_cell.angle_gamma   90.00
#
_symmetry.space_group_name_H-M   'P 1'
#
loop_
_entity.id
_entity.type
_entity.pdbx_description
1 polymer ?
#
loop_
_entity_poly.entity_id
_entity_poly.type
_entity_poly.pdbx_seq_one_letter_code
_entity_poly.pdbx_strand_id
1 'polypeptide(L)'
;MSEYWDILDADGEKTGKRVKRERFGTLGVGQYHLVVHVWITNSSGEFLIQKRSRNKQPMPGEWGATSGSVKSGEDSRTAAIRELYEELGIPVKPGEIFFVERFRRKNSISDIWHVGVDADINSLTLQKEEVSAAMWVTPDELKRMIKKGEFHNYGMEYFDTVFSLIKG
;
A
#
# COMPACT_ATOMS: atom_id res chain seq x y z
N MET A 1 22.38 4.84 2.58
CA MET A 1 22.30 3.52 3.21
C MET A 1 21.37 2.62 2.41
N SER A 2 21.79 1.37 2.20
CA SER A 2 20.96 0.40 1.49
C SER A 2 19.79 -0.04 2.36
N GLU A 3 18.61 -0.15 1.74
CA GLU A 3 17.44 -0.72 2.38
C GLU A 3 17.46 -2.23 2.19
N TYR A 4 17.14 -2.97 3.24
CA TYR A 4 17.05 -4.43 3.21
C TYR A 4 15.61 -4.87 3.48
N TRP A 5 15.24 -5.97 2.84
CA TRP A 5 13.95 -6.62 3.06
C TRP A 5 14.19 -8.04 3.58
N ASP A 6 13.40 -8.45 4.55
CA ASP A 6 13.42 -9.84 5.02
C ASP A 6 12.80 -10.73 3.94
N ILE A 7 13.42 -11.88 3.69
CA ILE A 7 12.85 -12.88 2.80
C ILE A 7 11.94 -13.79 3.60
N LEU A 8 10.70 -13.90 3.13
CA LEU A 8 9.66 -14.73 3.74
C LEU A 8 9.48 -16.01 2.92
N ASP A 9 8.97 -17.05 3.57
CA ASP A 9 8.52 -18.27 2.89
C ASP A 9 7.06 -18.12 2.43
N ALA A 10 6.49 -19.17 1.85
CA ALA A 10 5.14 -19.16 1.32
C ALA A 10 4.06 -18.98 2.40
N ASP A 11 4.38 -19.25 3.65
CA ASP A 11 3.48 -19.04 4.79
C ASP A 11 3.62 -17.66 5.42
N GLY A 12 4.51 -16.82 4.87
CA GLY A 12 4.76 -15.48 5.38
C GLY A 12 5.71 -15.44 6.57
N GLU A 13 6.39 -16.54 6.85
CA GLU A 13 7.35 -16.60 7.95
C GLU A 13 8.73 -16.18 7.49
N LYS A 14 9.47 -15.51 8.38
CA LYS A 14 10.83 -15.07 8.07
C LYS A 14 11.77 -16.27 7.93
N THR A 15 12.56 -16.27 6.86
CA THR A 15 13.55 -17.34 6.60
C THR A 15 14.89 -17.10 7.30
N GLY A 16 15.09 -15.89 7.85
CA GLY A 16 16.37 -15.48 8.42
C GLY A 16 17.30 -14.86 7.39
N LYS A 17 16.91 -14.84 6.12
CA LYS A 17 17.66 -14.22 5.03
C LYS A 17 17.11 -12.85 4.69
N ARG A 18 17.97 -11.98 4.15
CA ARG A 18 17.62 -10.64 3.69
C ARG A 18 18.08 -10.43 2.25
N VAL A 19 17.42 -9.49 1.58
CA VAL A 19 17.84 -9.06 0.23
C VAL A 19 17.90 -7.53 0.21
N LYS A 20 18.88 -6.99 -0.51
CA LYS A 20 18.91 -5.54 -0.76
C LYS A 20 17.76 -5.17 -1.67
N ARG A 21 17.15 -4.03 -1.42
CA ARG A 21 16.02 -3.53 -2.22
C ARG A 21 16.32 -3.55 -3.73
N GLU A 22 17.53 -3.14 -4.12
CA GLU A 22 17.93 -3.08 -5.53
C GLU A 22 17.98 -4.46 -6.18
N ARG A 23 17.99 -5.52 -5.38
CA ARG A 23 18.09 -6.91 -5.84
C ARG A 23 16.82 -7.72 -5.64
N PHE A 24 15.69 -7.06 -5.38
CA PHE A 24 14.44 -7.79 -5.15
C PHE A 24 14.05 -8.69 -6.34
N GLY A 25 14.43 -8.31 -7.56
CA GLY A 25 14.18 -9.13 -8.76
C GLY A 25 14.94 -10.45 -8.80
N THR A 26 15.87 -10.69 -7.85
CA THR A 26 16.59 -11.95 -7.74
C THR A 26 15.90 -12.99 -6.87
N LEU A 27 14.74 -12.67 -6.31
CA LEU A 27 13.97 -13.64 -5.51
C LEU A 27 13.52 -14.81 -6.38
N GLY A 28 13.77 -16.03 -5.88
CA GLY A 28 13.41 -17.25 -6.56
C GLY A 28 12.01 -17.74 -6.19
N VAL A 29 11.68 -18.90 -6.73
CA VAL A 29 10.42 -19.59 -6.39
C VAL A 29 10.38 -19.87 -4.89
N GLY A 30 9.25 -19.56 -4.25
CA GLY A 30 9.09 -19.77 -2.80
C GLY A 30 9.72 -18.71 -1.93
N GLN A 31 10.24 -17.65 -2.53
CA GLN A 31 10.80 -16.49 -1.80
C GLN A 31 9.93 -15.27 -2.02
N TYR A 32 9.62 -14.56 -0.93
CA TYR A 32 8.71 -13.42 -0.93
C TYR A 32 9.27 -12.27 -0.10
N HIS A 33 8.88 -11.04 -0.46
CA HIS A 33 9.07 -9.89 0.42
C HIS A 33 7.69 -9.32 0.80
N LEU A 34 7.64 -8.64 1.94
CA LEU A 34 6.38 -8.13 2.47
C LEU A 34 6.13 -6.69 2.01
N VAL A 35 4.93 -6.43 1.52
CA VAL A 35 4.47 -5.12 1.07
C VAL A 35 3.21 -4.78 1.86
N VAL A 36 3.02 -3.51 2.18
CA VAL A 36 1.79 -3.04 2.83
C VAL A 36 1.03 -2.13 1.88
N HIS A 37 -0.29 -2.24 1.92
CA HIS A 37 -1.22 -1.34 1.26
C HIS A 37 -2.11 -0.72 2.32
N VAL A 38 -2.24 0.60 2.33
CA VAL A 38 -3.09 1.29 3.30
C VAL A 38 -4.27 1.91 2.57
N TRP A 39 -5.46 1.43 2.89
CA TRP A 39 -6.72 1.99 2.39
C TRP A 39 -7.26 2.96 3.41
N ILE A 40 -7.55 4.19 2.96
CA ILE A 40 -7.92 5.31 3.81
C ILE A 40 -9.33 5.72 3.45
N THR A 41 -10.21 5.78 4.46
CA THR A 41 -11.58 6.25 4.27
C THR A 41 -11.85 7.45 5.17
N ASN A 42 -12.81 8.28 4.78
CA ASN A 42 -13.30 9.37 5.63
C ASN A 42 -14.72 9.06 6.13
N SER A 43 -15.28 9.95 6.93
CA SER A 43 -16.61 9.78 7.51
C SER A 43 -17.73 9.87 6.46
N SER A 44 -17.44 10.37 5.26
CA SER A 44 -18.40 10.38 4.14
C SER A 44 -18.33 9.11 3.29
N GLY A 45 -17.51 8.13 3.67
CA GLY A 45 -17.35 6.87 2.93
C GLY A 45 -16.52 6.95 1.67
N GLU A 46 -15.77 8.04 1.51
CA GLU A 46 -14.87 8.19 0.37
C GLU A 46 -13.52 7.54 0.65
N PHE A 47 -12.83 7.14 -0.41
CA PHE A 47 -11.46 6.59 -0.36
C PHE A 47 -10.46 7.67 -0.75
N LEU A 48 -9.35 7.75 -0.01
CA LEU A 48 -8.22 8.59 -0.40
C LEU A 48 -7.28 7.76 -1.28
N ILE A 49 -7.14 8.19 -2.52
CA ILE A 49 -6.23 7.52 -3.46
C ILE A 49 -5.10 8.46 -3.84
N GLN A 50 -3.99 7.90 -4.29
CA GLN A 50 -2.81 8.68 -4.64
C GLN A 50 -2.31 8.30 -6.03
N LYS A 51 -1.72 9.29 -6.70
CA LYS A 51 -1.09 9.11 -8.01
C LYS A 51 0.41 8.99 -7.81
N ARG A 52 0.99 7.90 -8.34
CA ARG A 52 2.44 7.70 -8.26
C ARG A 52 3.17 8.76 -9.08
N SER A 53 4.31 9.21 -8.56
CA SER A 53 5.19 10.11 -9.31
C SER A 53 5.59 9.45 -10.64
N ARG A 54 5.74 10.27 -11.69
CA ARG A 54 6.19 9.80 -13.00
C ARG A 54 7.60 9.22 -12.97
N ASN A 55 8.40 9.61 -11.97
CA ASN A 55 9.75 9.12 -11.79
C ASN A 55 9.83 7.84 -10.96
N LYS A 56 8.70 7.37 -10.43
CA LYS A 56 8.64 6.19 -9.57
C LYS A 56 8.45 4.93 -10.38
N GLN A 57 9.35 3.98 -10.23
CA GLN A 57 9.22 2.64 -10.82
C GLN A 57 8.89 1.63 -9.73
N PRO A 58 8.07 0.59 -10.00
CA PRO A 58 7.26 0.42 -11.21
C PRO A 58 6.00 1.28 -11.21
N MET A 59 5.23 1.24 -12.29
CA MET A 59 3.91 1.89 -12.43
C MET A 59 3.93 3.41 -12.32
N PRO A 60 4.78 4.12 -13.09
CA PRO A 60 4.83 5.57 -13.03
C PRO A 60 3.51 6.21 -13.45
N GLY A 61 3.08 7.21 -12.67
CA GLY A 61 1.88 8.00 -13.01
C GLY A 61 0.55 7.29 -12.80
N GLU A 62 0.51 6.09 -12.24
CA GLU A 62 -0.75 5.39 -11.96
C GLU A 62 -1.39 5.84 -10.65
N TRP A 63 -2.72 5.84 -10.63
CA TRP A 63 -3.49 5.97 -9.39
C TRP A 63 -3.48 4.63 -8.65
N GLY A 64 -3.40 4.68 -7.35
CA GLY A 64 -3.38 3.47 -6.52
C GLY A 64 -3.60 3.77 -5.06
N ALA A 65 -3.49 2.72 -4.25
CA ALA A 65 -3.50 2.84 -2.80
C ALA A 65 -2.12 3.27 -2.28
N THR A 66 -2.08 3.85 -1.09
CA THR A 66 -0.81 4.08 -0.40
C THR A 66 -0.14 2.74 -0.16
N SER A 67 1.13 2.61 -0.53
CA SER A 67 1.83 1.32 -0.42
C SER A 67 3.32 1.49 -0.25
N GLY A 68 3.96 0.46 0.24
CA GLY A 68 5.41 0.41 0.36
C GLY A 68 5.90 -0.93 0.88
N SER A 69 7.20 -1.14 0.80
CA SER A 69 7.82 -2.37 1.27
C SER A 69 8.16 -2.29 2.75
N VAL A 70 7.98 -3.40 3.45
CA VAL A 70 8.38 -3.54 4.85
C VAL A 70 9.89 -3.72 4.90
N LYS A 71 10.55 -2.88 5.68
CA LYS A 71 12.01 -2.95 5.86
C LYS A 71 12.38 -4.09 6.79
N SER A 72 13.58 -4.64 6.62
CA SER A 72 14.10 -5.69 7.50
C SER A 72 14.03 -5.25 8.97
N GLY A 73 13.49 -6.10 9.83
CA GLY A 73 13.31 -5.81 11.24
C GLY A 73 12.05 -5.05 11.61
N GLU A 74 11.31 -4.55 10.62
CA GLU A 74 10.06 -3.82 10.81
C GLU A 74 8.89 -4.79 10.68
N ASP A 75 7.81 -4.59 11.47
CA ASP A 75 6.59 -5.36 11.25
C ASP A 75 5.64 -4.65 10.28
N SER A 76 4.62 -5.37 9.85
CA SER A 76 3.66 -4.89 8.86
C SER A 76 2.92 -3.63 9.31
N ARG A 77 2.43 -3.58 10.55
CA ARG A 77 1.72 -2.42 11.09
C ARG A 77 2.60 -1.19 11.13
N THR A 78 3.81 -1.33 11.61
CA THR A 78 4.79 -0.24 11.68
C THR A 78 5.11 0.30 10.29
N ALA A 79 5.29 -0.59 9.31
CA ALA A 79 5.53 -0.19 7.92
C ALA A 79 4.33 0.57 7.33
N ALA A 80 3.11 0.11 7.59
CA ALA A 80 1.90 0.77 7.11
C ALA A 80 1.80 2.20 7.66
N ILE A 81 2.05 2.38 8.96
CA ILE A 81 2.02 3.69 9.62
C ILE A 81 3.12 4.59 9.05
N ARG A 82 4.32 4.06 8.87
CA ARG A 82 5.46 4.79 8.32
C ARG A 82 5.19 5.27 6.90
N GLU A 83 4.72 4.39 6.03
CA GLU A 83 4.44 4.73 4.63
C GLU A 83 3.36 5.80 4.51
N LEU A 84 2.31 5.70 5.32
CA LEU A 84 1.23 6.67 5.34
C LEU A 84 1.74 8.06 5.71
N TYR A 85 2.61 8.13 6.71
CA TYR A 85 3.21 9.39 7.14
C TYR A 85 4.20 9.93 6.09
N GLU A 86 5.07 9.08 5.58
CA GLU A 86 6.08 9.50 4.59
C GLU A 86 5.43 10.00 3.29
N GLU A 87 4.45 9.27 2.78
CA GLU A 87 3.86 9.58 1.47
C GLU A 87 2.82 10.69 1.51
N LEU A 88 2.00 10.76 2.55
CA LEU A 88 0.88 11.70 2.65
C LEU A 88 0.93 12.66 3.84
N GLY A 89 1.85 12.46 4.77
CA GLY A 89 1.94 13.29 5.96
C GLY A 89 0.82 13.05 6.97
N ILE A 90 0.17 11.90 6.93
CA ILE A 90 -0.93 11.56 7.86
C ILE A 90 -0.37 10.76 9.03
N PRO A 91 -0.37 11.34 10.27
CA PRO A 91 0.07 10.60 11.45
C PRO A 91 -1.05 9.67 11.94
N VAL A 92 -0.71 8.43 12.28
CA VAL A 92 -1.66 7.43 12.75
C VAL A 92 -1.02 6.65 13.90
N LYS A 93 -1.79 6.40 14.95
CA LYS A 93 -1.37 5.58 16.07
C LYS A 93 -1.64 4.10 15.77
N PRO A 94 -0.87 3.16 16.37
CA PRO A 94 -1.07 1.73 16.12
C PRO A 94 -2.49 1.22 16.35
N GLY A 95 -3.23 1.78 17.30
CA GLY A 95 -4.61 1.38 17.58
C GLY A 95 -5.64 1.93 16.61
N GLU A 96 -5.24 2.81 15.70
CA GLU A 96 -6.13 3.45 14.73
C GLU A 96 -6.10 2.79 13.35
N ILE A 97 -5.21 1.83 13.14
CA ILE A 97 -5.05 1.15 11.88
C ILE A 97 -5.33 -0.34 12.06
N PHE A 98 -6.08 -0.93 11.13
CA PHE A 98 -6.61 -2.28 11.27
C PHE A 98 -6.22 -3.15 10.09
N PHE A 99 -5.76 -4.37 10.40
CA PHE A 99 -5.45 -5.38 9.40
C PHE A 99 -6.75 -5.86 8.72
N VAL A 100 -6.72 -5.98 7.41
CA VAL A 100 -7.87 -6.40 6.60
C VAL A 100 -7.67 -7.80 6.05
N GLU A 101 -6.63 -8.01 5.25
CA GLU A 101 -6.37 -9.28 4.59
C GLU A 101 -4.93 -9.36 4.10
N ARG A 102 -4.48 -10.56 3.81
CA ARG A 102 -3.15 -10.83 3.25
C ARG A 102 -3.29 -11.57 1.93
N PHE A 103 -2.60 -11.08 0.89
CA PHE A 103 -2.57 -11.71 -0.41
C PHE A 103 -1.15 -12.12 -0.77
N ARG A 104 -0.98 -13.40 -1.17
CA ARG A 104 0.29 -13.88 -1.68
C ARG A 104 0.34 -13.69 -3.19
N ARG A 105 1.39 -13.03 -3.66
CA ARG A 105 1.67 -12.81 -5.08
C ARG A 105 2.83 -13.72 -5.52
N LYS A 106 3.41 -13.46 -6.70
CA LYS A 106 4.52 -14.26 -7.24
C LYS A 106 5.75 -14.25 -6.32
N ASN A 107 6.25 -13.07 -5.96
CA ASN A 107 7.42 -12.92 -5.09
C ASN A 107 7.18 -11.87 -4.00
N SER A 108 5.93 -11.57 -3.70
CA SER A 108 5.56 -10.64 -2.62
C SER A 108 4.33 -11.13 -1.88
N ILE A 109 4.22 -10.68 -0.64
CA ILE A 109 3.03 -10.85 0.18
C ILE A 109 2.53 -9.45 0.48
N SER A 110 1.26 -9.18 0.18
CA SER A 110 0.64 -7.87 0.39
C SER A 110 -0.28 -7.92 1.60
N ASP A 111 0.04 -7.15 2.63
CA ASP A 111 -0.84 -6.95 3.77
C ASP A 111 -1.67 -5.70 3.55
N ILE A 112 -2.98 -5.83 3.61
CA ILE A 112 -3.92 -4.74 3.44
C ILE A 112 -4.34 -4.22 4.80
N TRP A 113 -4.16 -2.92 4.99
CA TRP A 113 -4.50 -2.19 6.20
C TRP A 113 -5.57 -1.14 5.90
N HIS A 114 -6.39 -0.82 6.89
CA HIS A 114 -7.43 0.20 6.80
C HIS A 114 -7.31 1.20 7.93
N VAL A 115 -7.50 2.49 7.61
CA VAL A 115 -7.56 3.58 8.57
C VAL A 115 -8.65 4.56 8.17
N GLY A 116 -9.38 5.08 9.16
CA GLY A 116 -10.34 6.16 8.95
C GLY A 116 -9.73 7.50 9.33
N VAL A 117 -9.74 8.46 8.40
CA VAL A 117 -9.17 9.79 8.62
C VAL A 117 -10.02 10.83 7.89
N ASP A 118 -10.43 11.86 8.61
CA ASP A 118 -11.08 13.03 8.00
C ASP A 118 -10.03 14.11 7.75
N ALA A 119 -9.27 13.96 6.67
CA ALA A 119 -8.22 14.89 6.30
C ALA A 119 -8.67 15.79 5.15
N ASP A 120 -8.40 17.10 5.28
CA ASP A 120 -8.53 18.03 4.15
C ASP A 120 -7.42 17.73 3.17
N ILE A 121 -7.77 17.58 1.90
CA ILE A 121 -6.80 17.27 0.83
C ILE A 121 -5.67 18.30 0.79
N ASN A 122 -5.96 19.55 1.11
CA ASN A 122 -4.97 20.64 1.11
C ASN A 122 -4.04 20.61 2.33
N SER A 123 -4.37 19.82 3.36
CA SER A 123 -3.53 19.69 4.55
C SER A 123 -2.48 18.58 4.41
N LEU A 124 -2.55 17.79 3.34
CA LEU A 124 -1.63 16.69 3.13
C LEU A 124 -0.25 17.20 2.71
N THR A 125 0.78 16.49 3.16
CA THR A 125 2.16 16.74 2.73
C THR A 125 2.59 15.55 1.86
N LEU A 126 2.58 15.76 0.55
CA LEU A 126 2.94 14.72 -0.39
C LEU A 126 4.46 14.59 -0.53
N GLN A 127 4.96 13.38 -0.43
CA GLN A 127 6.35 13.07 -0.74
C GLN A 127 6.49 13.04 -2.27
N LYS A 128 6.91 14.16 -2.85
CA LYS A 128 6.86 14.38 -4.31
C LYS A 128 7.64 13.37 -5.14
N GLU A 129 8.68 12.77 -4.57
CA GLU A 129 9.45 11.72 -5.24
C GLU A 129 8.63 10.45 -5.42
N GLU A 130 7.61 10.26 -4.58
CA GLU A 130 6.77 9.06 -4.56
C GLU A 130 5.35 9.33 -5.07
N VAL A 131 4.79 10.49 -4.70
CA VAL A 131 3.37 10.82 -4.89
C VAL A 131 3.24 12.19 -5.54
N SER A 132 2.60 12.25 -6.71
CA SER A 132 2.37 13.51 -7.43
C SER A 132 1.03 14.17 -7.12
N ALA A 133 0.03 13.39 -6.70
CA ALA A 133 -1.31 13.89 -6.38
C ALA A 133 -2.05 12.93 -5.46
N ALA A 134 -3.07 13.43 -4.79
CA ALA A 134 -4.00 12.62 -4.00
C ALA A 134 -5.40 13.22 -4.15
N MET A 135 -6.43 12.38 -4.05
CA MET A 135 -7.81 12.85 -4.09
C MET A 135 -8.75 11.89 -3.35
N TRP A 136 -9.84 12.43 -2.84
CA TRP A 136 -10.94 11.65 -2.29
C TRP A 136 -11.86 11.24 -3.42
N VAL A 137 -12.27 9.98 -3.46
CA VAL A 137 -13.22 9.45 -4.44
C VAL A 137 -14.31 8.64 -3.74
N THR A 138 -15.52 8.67 -4.28
CA THR A 138 -16.59 7.80 -3.80
C THR A 138 -16.30 6.35 -4.21
N PRO A 139 -16.89 5.35 -3.54
CA PRO A 139 -16.77 3.96 -3.97
C PRO A 139 -17.17 3.76 -5.43
N ASP A 140 -18.23 4.42 -5.90
CA ASP A 140 -18.69 4.30 -7.28
C ASP A 140 -17.69 4.91 -8.27
N GLU A 141 -17.12 6.06 -7.94
CA GLU A 141 -16.07 6.67 -8.75
C GLU A 141 -14.83 5.77 -8.84
N LEU A 142 -14.44 5.17 -7.71
CA LEU A 142 -13.31 4.25 -7.67
C LEU A 142 -13.56 3.01 -8.53
N LYS A 143 -14.76 2.42 -8.43
CA LYS A 143 -15.14 1.27 -9.25
C LYS A 143 -15.08 1.60 -10.75
N ARG A 144 -15.52 2.81 -11.11
CA ARG A 144 -15.45 3.28 -12.49
C ARG A 144 -14.00 3.43 -12.96
N MET A 145 -13.12 4.00 -12.14
CA MET A 145 -11.70 4.15 -12.44
C MET A 145 -11.03 2.78 -12.65
N ILE A 146 -11.35 1.82 -11.80
CA ILE A 146 -10.84 0.45 -11.92
C ILE A 146 -11.29 -0.17 -13.25
N LYS A 147 -12.56 -0.04 -13.57
CA LYS A 147 -13.14 -0.59 -14.80
C LYS A 147 -12.51 0.02 -16.05
N LYS A 148 -12.19 1.31 -16.03
CA LYS A 148 -11.59 2.03 -17.15
C LYS A 148 -10.08 1.87 -17.25
N GLY A 149 -9.44 1.21 -16.30
CA GLY A 149 -7.99 1.08 -16.27
C GLY A 149 -7.26 2.32 -15.82
N GLU A 150 -7.94 3.26 -15.15
CA GLU A 150 -7.36 4.49 -14.61
C GLU A 150 -6.77 4.32 -13.21
N PHE A 151 -7.00 3.17 -12.60
CA PHE A 151 -6.51 2.80 -11.29
C PHE A 151 -5.74 1.49 -11.42
N HIS A 152 -4.64 1.36 -10.67
CA HIS A 152 -3.81 0.16 -10.73
C HIS A 152 -4.66 -1.10 -10.48
N ASN A 153 -4.49 -2.10 -11.34
CA ASN A 153 -5.24 -3.35 -11.24
C ASN A 153 -4.58 -4.31 -10.26
N TYR A 154 -5.07 -4.32 -9.03
CA TYR A 154 -4.61 -5.27 -8.00
C TYR A 154 -5.26 -6.65 -8.13
N GLY A 155 -6.24 -6.81 -9.02
CA GLY A 155 -6.97 -8.05 -9.24
C GLY A 155 -8.38 -8.02 -8.66
N MET A 156 -9.29 -8.80 -9.26
CA MET A 156 -10.71 -8.82 -8.86
C MET A 156 -10.91 -9.27 -7.41
N GLU A 157 -10.24 -10.33 -7.00
CA GLU A 157 -10.34 -10.85 -5.63
C GLU A 157 -9.91 -9.80 -4.60
N TYR A 158 -8.86 -9.06 -4.92
CA TYR A 158 -8.37 -7.97 -4.09
C TYR A 158 -9.43 -6.88 -3.93
N PHE A 159 -10.00 -6.40 -5.03
CA PHE A 159 -11.02 -5.35 -4.99
C PHE A 159 -12.31 -5.82 -4.32
N ASP A 160 -12.73 -7.07 -4.55
CA ASP A 160 -13.90 -7.63 -3.87
C ASP A 160 -13.69 -7.62 -2.35
N THR A 161 -12.50 -7.96 -1.89
CA THR A 161 -12.15 -7.92 -0.48
C THR A 161 -12.19 -6.48 0.06
N VAL A 162 -11.60 -5.54 -0.66
CA VAL A 162 -11.58 -4.13 -0.26
C VAL A 162 -13.01 -3.59 -0.11
N PHE A 163 -13.85 -3.77 -1.12
CA PHE A 163 -15.21 -3.23 -1.09
C PHE A 163 -16.14 -3.97 -0.14
N SER A 164 -15.83 -5.22 0.22
CA SER A 164 -16.61 -5.99 1.19
C SER A 164 -16.25 -5.67 2.62
N LEU A 165 -14.96 -5.51 2.92
CA LEU A 165 -14.47 -5.40 4.30
C LEU A 165 -14.15 -3.98 4.72
N ILE A 166 -13.86 -3.08 3.78
CA ILE A 166 -13.55 -1.69 4.08
C ILE A 166 -14.75 -0.82 3.76
N LYS A 167 -15.40 -0.34 4.79
CA LYS A 167 -16.55 0.57 4.66
C LYS A 167 -16.24 1.89 5.34
N GLY A 168 -16.56 2.93 4.66
CA GLY A 168 -16.38 4.28 5.18
C GLY A 168 -17.34 4.62 6.31
#